data_d6deb014a2e461af3b47b65c5dcd2204
#
_entry.id   d6deb014a2e461af3b47b65c5dcd2204
#
_cell.length_a   1.000
_cell.length_b   1.000
_cell.length_c   1.000
_cell.angle_alpha   90.00
_cell.angle_beta   90.00
_cell.angle_gamma   90.00
#
_symmetry.space_group_name_H-M   'P 1'
#
loop_
_entity.id
_entity.type
_entity.pdbx_description
1 polymer ?
#
loop_
_entity_poly.entity_id
_entity_poly.type
_entity_poly.pdbx_seq_one_letter_code
_entity_poly.pdbx_strand_id
1 'polypeptide(L)'
;VRGISTQKKLCLYATAAVADKSPENTARSPTGYTVYQYLTDAIGTDQYHQETYVNKMKELTTYSLVEFERRSHGPSSGMFLEFQFSEPPTTILETLREDDRLAGISPEEVAAVVEAHRHR
;
A
#
# COMPACT_ATOMS: atom_id res chain seq x y z
N VAL A 1 12.74 6.46 -4.78
CA VAL A 1 12.22 5.17 -5.21
C VAL A 1 13.28 4.35 -5.93
N ARG A 2 14.33 5.02 -6.40
CA ARG A 2 15.46 4.36 -7.04
C ARG A 2 16.13 3.42 -6.04
N GLY A 3 16.45 2.20 -6.46
CA GLY A 3 17.09 1.22 -5.61
C GLY A 3 16.15 0.36 -4.78
N ILE A 4 14.84 0.63 -4.86
CA ILE A 4 13.84 -0.18 -4.17
C ILE A 4 13.42 -1.33 -5.07
N SER A 5 13.31 -2.54 -4.50
CA SER A 5 12.93 -3.72 -5.28
C SER A 5 11.50 -3.58 -5.82
N THR A 6 11.19 -4.34 -6.88
CA THR A 6 9.85 -4.35 -7.45
C THR A 6 8.81 -4.74 -6.41
N GLN A 7 9.10 -5.72 -5.56
CA GLN A 7 8.16 -6.15 -4.51
C GLN A 7 7.88 -5.02 -3.52
N LYS A 8 8.90 -4.27 -3.11
CA LYS A 8 8.68 -3.13 -2.22
C LYS A 8 7.89 -2.03 -2.92
N LYS A 9 8.13 -1.81 -4.21
CA LYS A 9 7.35 -0.84 -4.98
C LYS A 9 5.89 -1.23 -5.03
N LEU A 10 5.59 -2.52 -5.16
CA LEU A 10 4.21 -2.98 -5.16
C LEU A 10 3.56 -2.79 -3.80
N CYS A 11 4.28 -3.06 -2.72
CA CYS A 11 3.78 -2.80 -1.37
C CYS A 11 3.47 -1.31 -1.19
N LEU A 12 4.38 -0.46 -1.62
CA LEU A 12 4.22 0.99 -1.50
C LEU A 12 3.05 1.48 -2.37
N TYR A 13 2.95 0.98 -3.60
CA TYR A 13 1.87 1.36 -4.50
C TYR A 13 0.51 1.01 -3.91
N ALA A 14 0.38 -0.22 -3.40
CA ALA A 14 -0.87 -0.67 -2.80
C ALA A 14 -1.27 0.22 -1.63
N THR A 15 -0.33 0.51 -0.74
CA THR A 15 -0.59 1.32 0.44
C THR A 15 -0.92 2.76 0.06
N ALA A 16 -0.19 3.32 -0.92
CA ALA A 16 -0.46 4.68 -1.40
C ALA A 16 -1.83 4.77 -2.07
N ALA A 17 -2.24 3.74 -2.81
CA ALA A 17 -3.56 3.73 -3.45
C ALA A 17 -4.68 3.77 -2.42
N VAL A 18 -4.52 3.05 -1.31
CA VAL A 18 -5.50 3.10 -0.22
C VAL A 18 -5.50 4.49 0.42
N ALA A 19 -4.31 5.03 0.68
CA ALA A 19 -4.19 6.36 1.32
C ALA A 19 -4.79 7.46 0.43
N ASP A 20 -4.68 7.32 -0.87
CA ASP A 20 -5.21 8.30 -1.82
C ASP A 20 -6.73 8.45 -1.70
N LYS A 21 -7.41 7.40 -1.26
CA LYS A 21 -8.87 7.43 -1.06
C LYS A 21 -9.25 7.84 0.36
N SER A 22 -8.27 8.09 1.21
CA SER A 22 -8.50 8.52 2.59
C SER A 22 -8.34 10.03 2.69
N PRO A 23 -9.26 10.75 3.37
CA PRO A 23 -9.11 12.21 3.53
C PRO A 23 -7.88 12.59 4.37
N GLU A 24 -7.34 11.66 5.13
CA GLU A 24 -6.19 11.93 6.00
C GLU A 24 -4.89 11.34 5.44
N ASN A 25 -4.90 10.84 4.21
CA ASN A 25 -3.75 10.20 3.57
C ASN A 25 -3.23 9.01 4.38
N THR A 26 -4.15 8.23 4.94
CA THR A 26 -3.80 7.07 5.75
C THR A 26 -4.28 5.78 5.11
N ALA A 27 -3.60 4.68 5.43
CA ALA A 27 -3.95 3.35 4.93
C ALA A 27 -3.77 2.33 6.03
N ARG A 28 -4.79 1.49 6.24
CA ARG A 28 -4.71 0.39 7.19
C ARG A 28 -4.01 -0.80 6.54
N SER A 29 -3.18 -1.50 7.32
CA SER A 29 -2.40 -2.61 6.79
C SER A 29 -3.25 -3.73 6.18
N PRO A 30 -4.40 -4.15 6.75
CA PRO A 30 -5.19 -5.20 6.11
C PRO A 30 -5.71 -4.80 4.74
N THR A 31 -6.18 -3.55 4.58
CA THR A 31 -6.67 -3.06 3.31
C THR A 31 -5.53 -2.93 2.30
N GLY A 32 -4.39 -2.38 2.76
CA GLY A 32 -3.21 -2.27 1.90
C GLY A 32 -2.75 -3.64 1.40
N TYR A 33 -2.75 -4.63 2.27
CA TYR A 33 -2.36 -5.98 1.86
C TYR A 33 -3.31 -6.57 0.82
N THR A 34 -4.62 -6.34 0.97
CA THR A 34 -5.59 -6.81 -0.02
C THR A 34 -5.32 -6.21 -1.40
N VAL A 35 -5.03 -4.92 -1.45
CA VAL A 35 -4.69 -4.26 -2.71
C VAL A 35 -3.36 -4.79 -3.26
N TYR A 36 -2.39 -5.03 -2.39
CA TYR A 36 -1.11 -5.62 -2.79
C TYR A 36 -1.32 -6.99 -3.43
N GLN A 37 -2.19 -7.83 -2.86
CA GLN A 37 -2.50 -9.14 -3.46
C GLN A 37 -3.09 -8.98 -4.86
N TYR A 38 -4.00 -8.03 -5.03
CA TYR A 38 -4.54 -7.74 -6.35
C TYR A 38 -3.44 -7.36 -7.35
N LEU A 39 -2.51 -6.52 -6.92
CA LEU A 39 -1.43 -6.05 -7.80
C LEU A 39 -0.49 -7.18 -8.20
N THR A 40 -0.11 -8.04 -7.27
CA THR A 40 0.77 -9.17 -7.59
C THR A 40 0.11 -10.14 -8.55
N ASP A 41 -1.20 -10.37 -8.39
CA ASP A 41 -1.96 -11.21 -9.31
C ASP A 41 -2.04 -10.57 -10.69
N ALA A 42 -2.24 -9.25 -10.73
CA ALA A 42 -2.41 -8.54 -12.01
C ALA A 42 -1.14 -8.57 -12.86
N ILE A 43 0.03 -8.50 -12.24
CA ILE A 43 1.29 -8.53 -12.99
C ILE A 43 1.96 -9.91 -13.01
N GLY A 44 1.36 -10.89 -12.33
CA GLY A 44 1.84 -12.27 -12.39
C GLY A 44 3.14 -12.50 -11.64
N THR A 45 3.32 -11.89 -10.48
CA THR A 45 4.54 -12.06 -9.69
C THR A 45 4.22 -12.74 -8.36
N ASP A 46 5.27 -13.17 -7.67
CA ASP A 46 5.14 -13.77 -6.34
C ASP A 46 4.53 -12.79 -5.35
N GLN A 47 3.95 -13.33 -4.30
CA GLN A 47 3.23 -12.54 -3.31
C GLN A 47 3.77 -12.83 -1.93
N TYR A 48 4.10 -11.77 -1.18
CA TYR A 48 4.50 -11.89 0.22
C TYR A 48 3.28 -12.24 1.07
N HIS A 49 3.51 -12.88 2.21
CA HIS A 49 2.49 -13.01 3.24
C HIS A 49 2.26 -11.63 3.89
N GLN A 50 1.13 -11.50 4.58
CA GLN A 50 0.77 -10.21 5.18
C GLN A 50 1.83 -9.68 6.14
N GLU A 51 2.42 -10.55 6.95
CA GLU A 51 3.47 -10.13 7.88
C GLU A 51 4.68 -9.57 7.14
N THR A 52 5.07 -10.21 6.04
CA THR A 52 6.20 -9.74 5.24
C THR A 52 5.87 -8.40 4.58
N TYR A 53 4.64 -8.26 4.06
CA TYR A 53 4.19 -6.98 3.50
C TYR A 53 4.31 -5.86 4.54
N VAL A 54 3.83 -6.11 5.76
CA VAL A 54 3.91 -5.11 6.83
C VAL A 54 5.36 -4.76 7.14
N ASN A 55 6.25 -5.78 7.20
CA ASN A 55 7.65 -5.53 7.47
C ASN A 55 8.32 -4.71 6.37
N LYS A 56 7.96 -4.95 5.11
CA LYS A 56 8.50 -4.16 4.00
C LYS A 56 8.03 -2.72 4.07
N MET A 57 6.77 -2.50 4.45
CA MET A 57 6.27 -1.14 4.64
C MET A 57 7.00 -0.43 5.78
N LYS A 58 7.30 -1.14 6.88
CA LYS A 58 8.09 -0.56 7.97
C LYS A 58 9.47 -0.15 7.52
N GLU A 59 10.11 -0.96 6.66
CA GLU A 59 11.42 -0.61 6.11
C GLU A 59 11.36 0.68 5.31
N LEU A 60 10.26 0.90 4.61
CA LEU A 60 10.09 2.11 3.80
C LEU A 60 9.95 3.39 4.63
N THR A 61 9.64 3.26 5.92
CA THR A 61 9.58 4.44 6.79
C THR A 61 10.94 5.12 6.96
N THR A 62 12.03 4.39 6.70
CA THR A 62 13.37 4.98 6.79
C THR A 62 13.61 6.06 5.73
N TYR A 63 12.79 6.10 4.69
CA TYR A 63 12.90 7.12 3.64
C TYR A 63 12.07 8.36 3.93
N SER A 64 11.45 8.44 5.10
CA SER A 64 10.63 9.57 5.54
C SER A 64 9.40 9.85 4.67
N LEU A 65 9.02 8.90 3.82
CA LEU A 65 7.82 9.02 2.99
C LEU A 65 6.57 8.56 3.71
N VAL A 66 6.73 7.64 4.65
CA VAL A 66 5.62 6.98 5.32
C VAL A 66 5.94 6.86 6.80
N GLU A 67 4.94 7.07 7.63
CA GLU A 67 5.03 6.79 9.06
C GLU A 67 3.97 5.74 9.38
N PHE A 68 4.06 5.10 10.53
CA PHE A 68 3.06 4.13 10.93
C PHE A 68 2.76 4.23 12.42
N GLU A 69 1.52 3.83 12.77
CA GLU A 69 1.08 3.71 14.15
C GLU A 69 0.34 2.38 14.32
N ARG A 70 0.42 1.81 15.52
CA ARG A 70 -0.38 0.63 15.85
C ARG A 70 -1.76 1.11 16.27
N ARG A 71 -2.78 0.46 15.71
CA ARG A 71 -4.16 0.76 16.03
C ARG A 71 -4.87 -0.53 16.43
N SER A 72 -6.01 -0.38 17.11
CA SER A 72 -6.83 -1.51 17.52
C SER A 72 -8.30 -1.16 17.32
N HIS A 73 -9.07 -2.14 16.83
CA HIS A 73 -10.52 -1.99 16.72
C HIS A 73 -11.21 -2.23 18.06
N GLY A 74 -10.46 -2.61 19.08
CA GLY A 74 -10.98 -2.98 20.38
C GLY A 74 -10.36 -4.29 20.85
N PRO A 75 -10.66 -4.71 22.08
CA PRO A 75 -9.99 -5.87 22.69
C PRO A 75 -10.14 -7.18 21.90
N SER A 76 -11.22 -7.34 21.17
CA SER A 76 -11.52 -8.61 20.49
C SER A 76 -11.19 -8.60 19.00
N SER A 77 -10.78 -7.47 18.45
CA SER A 77 -10.61 -7.33 17.00
C SER A 77 -9.17 -7.39 16.52
N GLY A 78 -8.22 -7.55 17.45
CA GLY A 78 -6.80 -7.58 17.11
C GLY A 78 -6.25 -6.21 16.75
N MET A 79 -4.99 -6.19 16.41
CA MET A 79 -4.27 -4.94 16.08
C MET A 79 -3.94 -4.90 14.60
N PHE A 80 -3.86 -3.69 14.09
CA PHE A 80 -3.39 -3.44 12.74
C PHE A 80 -2.48 -2.22 12.76
N LEU A 81 -1.72 -2.03 11.68
CA LEU A 81 -0.92 -0.82 11.52
C LEU A 81 -1.67 0.13 10.61
N GLU A 82 -1.55 1.41 10.92
CA GLU A 82 -2.05 2.46 10.06
C GLU A 82 -0.85 3.24 9.54
N PHE A 83 -0.69 3.28 8.21
CA PHE A 83 0.39 4.01 7.57
C PHE A 83 -0.10 5.39 7.18
N GLN A 84 0.71 6.40 7.44
CA GLN A 84 0.39 7.77 7.06
C GLN A 84 1.46 8.29 6.13
N PHE A 85 1.06 8.92 5.04
CA PHE A 85 1.97 9.46 4.05
C PHE A 85 2.24 10.93 4.33
N SER A 86 3.52 11.32 4.33
CA SER A 86 3.92 12.71 4.52
C SER A 86 3.82 13.52 3.24
N GLU A 87 3.81 12.83 2.08
CA GLU A 87 3.60 13.46 0.79
C GLU A 87 2.26 13.03 0.20
N PRO A 88 1.68 13.79 -0.73
CA PRO A 88 0.44 13.36 -1.36
C PRO A 88 0.59 11.98 -1.98
N PRO A 89 -0.31 11.04 -1.67
CA PRO A 89 -0.20 9.70 -2.23
C PRO A 89 -0.20 9.67 -3.76
N THR A 90 -0.90 10.61 -4.42
CA THR A 90 -0.90 10.69 -5.88
C THR A 90 0.50 10.90 -6.45
N THR A 91 1.33 11.72 -5.78
CA THR A 91 2.71 11.95 -6.21
C THR A 91 3.52 10.66 -6.16
N ILE A 92 3.33 9.88 -5.09
CA ILE A 92 4.02 8.60 -4.95
C ILE A 92 3.56 7.62 -6.02
N LEU A 93 2.24 7.56 -6.28
CA LEU A 93 1.70 6.67 -7.32
C LEU A 93 2.24 7.03 -8.70
N GLU A 94 2.29 8.31 -9.02
CA GLU A 94 2.81 8.76 -10.32
C GLU A 94 4.28 8.39 -10.48
N THR A 95 5.08 8.59 -9.43
CA THR A 95 6.50 8.25 -9.46
C THR A 95 6.70 6.75 -9.65
N LEU A 96 5.93 5.94 -8.95
CA LEU A 96 6.03 4.47 -9.05
C LEU A 96 5.63 3.97 -10.44
N ARG A 97 4.68 4.64 -11.09
CA ARG A 97 4.23 4.24 -12.42
C ARG A 97 5.25 4.51 -13.51
N GLU A 98 6.35 5.19 -13.19
CA GLU A 98 7.47 5.31 -14.11
C GLU A 98 8.22 3.99 -14.26
N ASP A 99 8.04 3.06 -13.33
CA ASP A 99 8.57 1.70 -13.47
C ASP A 99 7.72 0.94 -14.50
N ASP A 100 8.37 0.33 -15.50
CA ASP A 100 7.67 -0.35 -16.58
C ASP A 100 6.74 -1.45 -16.10
N ARG A 101 7.09 -2.12 -15.02
CA ARG A 101 6.26 -3.20 -14.48
C ARG A 101 4.97 -2.70 -13.87
N LEU A 102 5.00 -1.51 -13.31
CA LEU A 102 3.84 -0.91 -12.66
C LEU A 102 3.03 -0.03 -13.61
N ALA A 103 3.63 0.38 -14.72
CA ALA A 103 2.96 1.25 -15.68
C ALA A 103 1.73 0.61 -16.32
N GLY A 104 1.70 -0.72 -16.38
CA GLY A 104 0.56 -1.46 -16.94
C GLY A 104 -0.62 -1.61 -15.99
N ILE A 105 -0.47 -1.22 -14.73
CA ILE A 105 -1.55 -1.33 -13.74
C ILE A 105 -2.58 -0.23 -14.01
N SER A 106 -3.86 -0.62 -14.05
CA SER A 106 -4.95 0.35 -14.28
C SER A 106 -5.28 1.06 -12.97
N PRO A 107 -5.09 2.40 -12.89
CA PRO A 107 -5.46 3.13 -11.67
C PRO A 107 -6.94 3.01 -11.34
N GLU A 108 -7.80 2.91 -12.35
CA GLU A 108 -9.24 2.79 -12.15
C GLU A 108 -9.60 1.45 -11.52
N GLU A 109 -8.96 0.38 -11.95
CA GLU A 109 -9.20 -0.94 -11.37
C GLU A 109 -8.70 -1.02 -9.93
N VAL A 110 -7.53 -0.43 -9.66
CA VAL A 110 -7.00 -0.38 -8.31
C VAL A 110 -7.95 0.43 -7.41
N ALA A 111 -8.44 1.56 -7.89
CA ALA A 111 -9.39 2.38 -7.13
C ALA A 111 -10.65 1.60 -6.81
N ALA A 112 -11.13 0.79 -7.74
CA ALA A 112 -12.32 -0.04 -7.51
C ALA A 112 -12.06 -1.09 -6.43
N VAL A 113 -10.88 -1.70 -6.40
CA VAL A 113 -10.51 -2.66 -5.36
C VAL A 113 -10.46 -1.97 -3.99
N VAL A 114 -9.88 -0.78 -3.93
CA VAL A 114 -9.82 -0.01 -2.69
C VAL A 114 -11.23 0.28 -2.18
N GLU A 115 -12.11 0.76 -3.05
CA GLU A 115 -13.50 1.07 -2.65
C GLU A 115 -14.23 -0.17 -2.15
N ALA A 116 -14.01 -1.32 -2.78
CA ALA A 116 -14.67 -2.56 -2.39
C ALA A 116 -14.26 -3.00 -0.97
N HIS A 117 -13.08 -2.61 -0.49
CA HIS A 117 -12.54 -3.09 0.77
C HIS A 117 -12.40 -2.05 1.86
N ARG A 118 -12.65 -0.76 1.56
CA ARG A 118 -12.37 0.31 2.53
C ARG A 118 -13.33 0.32 3.72
N HIS A 119 -14.47 -0.32 3.60
CA HIS A 119 -15.49 -0.35 4.66
C HIS A 119 -15.44 -1.63 5.50
N ARG A 120 -14.41 -2.43 5.36
CA ARG A 120 -14.26 -3.67 6.10
C ARG A 120 -13.40 -3.53 7.34
#